data_824406572a61dd80d6a7d6c46b0ac85a
#
_entry.id   824406572a61dd80d6a7d6c46b0ac85a
#
_cell.length_a   1.000
_cell.length_b   1.000
_cell.length_c   1.000
_cell.angle_alpha   90.00
_cell.angle_beta   90.00
_cell.angle_gamma   90.00
#
_symmetry.space_group_name_H-M   'P 1'
#
loop_
_entity.id
_entity.type
_entity.pdbx_description
1 polymer ?
#
loop_
_entity_poly.entity_id
_entity_poly.type
_entity_poly.pdbx_seq_one_letter_code
_entity_poly.pdbx_strand_id
1 'polypeptide(L)' 'QRVGQAEAWLIQHGFDQVRVRSHGLAARVEVPEERIANLLQPLLRRELVKTFLSLGFTSVSVDVEGLVSGKLNRV' A
#
# COMPACT_ATOMS: atom_id res chain seq x y z
N GLN A 1 3.63 12.26 -9.29
CA GLN A 1 4.46 11.81 -8.19
C GLN A 1 4.03 10.41 -7.79
N ARG A 2 5.01 9.51 -7.71
CA ARG A 2 4.76 8.06 -7.67
C ARG A 2 3.94 7.61 -6.45
N VAL A 3 4.31 8.05 -5.27
CA VAL A 3 3.60 7.67 -4.04
C VAL A 3 2.17 8.20 -4.06
N GLY A 4 2.00 9.46 -4.48
CA GLY A 4 0.68 10.05 -4.54
C GLY A 4 -0.23 9.33 -5.53
N GLN A 5 0.31 8.92 -6.67
CA GLN A 5 -0.45 8.17 -7.66
C GLN A 5 -0.85 6.80 -7.13
N ALA A 6 0.05 6.16 -6.39
CA ALA A 6 -0.23 4.85 -5.78
C ALA A 6 -1.35 4.96 -4.74
N GLU A 7 -1.28 5.97 -3.88
CA GLU A 7 -2.32 6.18 -2.88
C GLU A 7 -3.67 6.49 -3.54
N ALA A 8 -3.65 7.31 -4.59
CA ALA A 8 -4.87 7.66 -5.31
C ALA A 8 -5.54 6.41 -5.89
N TRP A 9 -4.75 5.51 -6.44
CA TRP A 9 -5.28 4.27 -6.99
C TRP A 9 -5.95 3.42 -5.90
N LEU A 10 -5.32 3.33 -4.73
CA LEU A 10 -5.88 2.56 -3.62
C LEU A 10 -7.15 3.21 -3.09
N ILE A 11 -7.17 4.53 -3.00
CA ILE A 11 -8.39 5.24 -2.58
C ILE A 11 -9.54 4.94 -3.55
N GLN A 12 -9.27 4.93 -4.85
CA GLN A 12 -10.28 4.61 -5.85
C GLN A 12 -10.81 3.20 -5.70
N HIS A 13 -10.03 2.31 -5.11
CA HIS A 13 -10.43 0.92 -4.89
C HIS A 13 -10.99 0.69 -3.49
N GLY A 14 -11.35 1.76 -2.79
CA GLY A 14 -12.07 1.65 -1.53
C GLY A 14 -11.21 1.70 -0.29
N PHE A 15 -9.91 1.98 -0.42
CA PHE A 15 -9.00 2.07 0.72
C PHE A 15 -8.75 3.54 1.03
N ASP A 16 -9.73 4.19 1.65
CA ASP A 16 -9.65 5.62 1.91
C ASP A 16 -8.67 5.96 3.03
N GLN A 17 -8.36 5.03 3.90
CA GLN A 17 -7.31 5.17 4.91
C GLN A 17 -6.13 4.33 4.48
N VAL A 18 -5.18 4.97 3.80
CA VAL A 18 -4.04 4.24 3.24
C VAL A 18 -2.81 5.12 3.27
N ARG A 19 -1.65 4.50 3.45
CA ARG A 19 -0.37 5.14 3.27
C ARG A 19 0.51 4.25 2.41
N VAL A 20 1.20 4.87 1.49
CA VAL A 20 2.23 4.18 0.71
C VAL A 20 3.57 4.78 1.12
N ARG A 21 4.43 3.94 1.66
CA ARG A 21 5.79 4.35 2.01
C ARG A 21 6.73 3.87 0.93
N SER A 22 7.68 4.68 0.55
CA SER A 22 8.69 4.25 -0.41
C SER A 22 10.05 4.27 0.23
N HIS A 23 10.84 3.26 -0.10
CA HIS A 23 12.24 3.18 0.27
C HIS A 23 12.98 2.88 -1.01
N GLY A 24 13.55 3.92 -1.62
CA GLY A 24 14.02 3.81 -3.00
C GLY A 24 12.83 3.51 -3.90
N LEU A 25 12.91 2.43 -4.64
CA LEU A 25 11.83 1.98 -5.53
C LEU A 25 11.00 0.84 -4.94
N ALA A 26 11.22 0.53 -3.65
CA ALA A 26 10.39 -0.45 -2.97
C ALA A 26 9.21 0.27 -2.30
N ALA A 27 8.00 -0.21 -2.53
CA ALA A 27 6.80 0.37 -1.93
C ALA A 27 6.26 -0.54 -0.84
N ARG A 28 5.79 0.09 0.25
CA ARG A 28 5.11 -0.64 1.32
C ARG A 28 3.75 0.01 1.53
N VAL A 29 2.71 -0.81 1.44
CA VAL A 29 1.33 -0.34 1.61
C VAL A 29 0.90 -0.56 3.05
N GLU A 30 0.29 0.48 3.64
CA GLU A 30 -0.25 0.42 4.99
C GLU A 30 -1.73 0.76 4.91
N VAL A 31 -2.58 -0.20 5.28
CA VAL A 31 -4.03 0.00 5.39
C VAL A 31 -4.44 -0.46 6.78
N PRO A 32 -5.62 -0.06 7.28
CA PRO A 32 -6.06 -0.56 8.57
C PRO A 32 -6.00 -2.08 8.62
N GLU A 33 -5.65 -2.62 9.78
CA GLU A 33 -5.42 -4.04 9.96
C GLU A 33 -6.60 -4.87 9.43
N GLU A 34 -7.83 -4.42 9.71
CA GLU A 34 -9.03 -5.13 9.29
C GLU A 34 -9.25 -5.10 7.78
N ARG A 35 -8.51 -4.29 7.05
CA ARG A 35 -8.63 -4.19 5.60
C ARG A 35 -7.53 -4.97 4.85
N ILE A 36 -6.57 -5.53 5.57
CA ILE A 36 -5.46 -6.24 4.92
C ILE A 36 -5.97 -7.41 4.10
N ALA A 37 -6.90 -8.19 4.65
CA ALA A 37 -7.44 -9.34 3.93
C ALA A 37 -8.14 -8.93 2.63
N ASN A 38 -8.85 -7.80 2.65
CA ASN A 38 -9.49 -7.27 1.44
C ASN A 38 -8.46 -6.92 0.38
N LEU A 39 -7.37 -6.27 0.80
CA LEU A 39 -6.30 -5.87 -0.11
C LEU A 39 -5.65 -7.07 -0.78
N LEU A 40 -5.57 -8.18 -0.09
CA LEU A 40 -4.89 -9.38 -0.56
C LEU A 40 -5.79 -10.36 -1.31
N GLN A 41 -7.04 -9.98 -1.59
CA GLN A 41 -7.89 -10.79 -2.45
C GLN A 41 -7.18 -11.01 -3.80
N PRO A 42 -7.24 -12.23 -4.35
CA PRO A 42 -6.39 -12.59 -5.50
C PRO A 42 -6.44 -11.61 -6.67
N LEU A 43 -7.63 -11.18 -7.06
CA LEU A 43 -7.74 -10.27 -8.21
C LEU A 43 -7.19 -8.90 -7.89
N LEU A 44 -7.53 -8.37 -6.71
CA LEU A 44 -7.04 -7.05 -6.32
C LEU A 44 -5.53 -7.08 -6.11
N ARG A 45 -5.02 -8.14 -5.49
CA ARG A 45 -3.59 -8.28 -5.28
C ARG A 45 -2.81 -8.21 -6.60
N ARG A 46 -3.32 -8.88 -7.63
CA ARG A 46 -2.68 -8.85 -8.94
C ARG A 46 -2.70 -7.46 -9.54
N GLU A 47 -3.84 -6.76 -9.44
CA GLU A 47 -3.96 -5.41 -9.96
C GLU A 47 -3.06 -4.44 -9.20
N LEU A 48 -2.94 -4.63 -7.91
CA LEU A 48 -2.05 -3.84 -7.07
C LEU A 48 -0.61 -3.95 -7.56
N VAL A 49 -0.12 -5.18 -7.74
CA VAL A 49 1.23 -5.40 -8.20
C VAL A 49 1.43 -4.79 -9.58
N LYS A 50 0.51 -5.07 -10.51
CA LYS A 50 0.61 -4.56 -11.88
C LYS A 50 0.67 -3.03 -11.89
N THR A 51 -0.22 -2.40 -11.12
CA THR A 51 -0.28 -0.94 -11.07
C THR A 51 0.99 -0.35 -10.50
N PHE A 52 1.47 -0.88 -9.39
CA PHE A 52 2.67 -0.34 -8.75
C PHE A 52 3.90 -0.52 -9.62
N LEU A 53 4.02 -1.67 -10.29
CA LEU A 53 5.13 -1.86 -11.22
C LEU A 53 5.05 -0.87 -12.37
N SER A 54 3.85 -0.59 -12.87
CA SER A 54 3.68 0.39 -13.96
C SER A 54 4.00 1.80 -13.52
N LEU A 55 3.90 2.10 -12.22
CA LEU A 55 4.27 3.41 -11.70
C LEU A 55 5.78 3.54 -11.48
N GLY A 56 6.53 2.45 -11.65
CA GLY A 56 7.98 2.47 -11.54
C GLY A 56 8.54 1.87 -10.26
N PHE A 57 7.70 1.35 -9.38
CA PHE A 57 8.21 0.62 -8.23
C PHE A 57 8.75 -0.74 -8.69
N THR A 58 9.76 -1.24 -8.01
CA THR A 58 10.35 -2.54 -8.33
C THR A 58 9.85 -3.65 -7.41
N SER A 59 9.25 -3.29 -6.29
CA SER A 59 8.65 -4.27 -5.39
C SER A 59 7.53 -3.63 -4.59
N VAL A 60 6.59 -4.47 -4.16
CA VAL A 60 5.44 -4.02 -3.37
C VAL A 60 5.30 -4.96 -2.18
N SER A 61 5.12 -4.39 -1.01
CA SER A 61 4.84 -5.17 0.19
C SER A 61 3.67 -4.55 0.95
N VAL A 62 3.14 -5.30 1.88
CA VAL A 62 2.08 -4.82 2.76
C VAL A 62 2.57 -4.96 4.19
N ASP A 63 2.43 -3.90 4.97
CA ASP A 63 2.81 -3.95 6.38
C ASP A 63 1.77 -4.78 7.12
N VAL A 64 2.21 -5.88 7.72
CA VAL A 64 1.28 -6.80 8.40
C VAL A 64 0.68 -6.18 9.66
N GLU A 65 1.29 -5.16 10.21
CA GLU A 65 0.71 -4.44 11.35
C GLU A 65 -0.38 -3.48 10.89
N GLY A 66 -0.39 -3.15 9.63
CA GLY A 66 -1.36 -2.21 9.09
C GLY A 66 -0.94 -0.77 9.33
N LEU A 67 -1.91 0.12 9.19
CA LEU A 67 -1.70 1.56 9.38
C LEU A 67 -1.77 1.86 10.88
N VAL A 68 -0.61 2.12 11.49
CA VAL A 68 -0.49 2.33 12.92
C VAL A 68 -0.01 3.76 13.18
N SER A 69 -0.84 4.54 13.88
CA SER A 69 -0.49 5.90 14.26
C SER A 69 0.62 5.89 15.31
N GLY A 70 1.63 6.74 15.12
CA GLY A 70 2.72 6.85 16.08
C GLY A 70 3.70 5.69 16.05
N LYS A 71 3.73 4.93 14.98
CA LYS A 71 4.61 3.75 14.85
C LYS A 71 6.08 4.11 15.10
N LEU A 72 6.51 5.27 14.62
CA LEU A 72 7.90 5.69 14.76
C LEU A 72 8.31 5.94 16.21
N ASN A 73 7.35 6.08 17.11
CA ASN A 73 7.63 6.32 18.53
C ASN A 73 7.70 5.04 19.36
N ARG A 74 7.51 3.90 18.70
CA ARG A 74 7.65 2.62 19.40
C ARG A 74 9.13 2.26 19.53
N VAL A 75 9.47 1.80 20.69
CA VAL A 75 10.86 1.47 20.99
C VAL A 75 10.95 0.05 21.50
#